data_0aa57c12362642893543f48a32b934d2
#
_entry.id   0aa57c12362642893543f48a32b934d2
#
_cell.length_a   1.000
_cell.length_b   1.000
_cell.length_c   1.000
_cell.angle_alpha   90.00
_cell.angle_beta   90.00
_cell.angle_gamma   90.00
#
_symmetry.space_group_name_H-M   'P 1'
#
loop_
_entity.id
_entity.type
_entity.pdbx_description
1 polymer ?
#
loop_
_entity_poly.entity_id
_entity_poly.type
_entity_poly.pdbx_seq_one_letter_code
_entity_poly.pdbx_strand_id
1 'polypeptide(L)'
;MKTYSWLNQNRFLSHLRTSFCALTIIGVPFVLPSSAANGPERAAGPPELASGQFFPCFNYAGPPRQVGENVIITFNVSGAVTGTFTGSSVGTELDVVHRDGSITLHGSILFTGSINGRSGTLLLTYEGIGNFFTGHENLRFVGRQGTGDLAGVYANITAEGDAVAPEPGCNLSAIGTYTGHVLFAR
;
A
#
# COMPACT_ATOMS: atom_id res chain seq x y z
N MET A 1 6.73 33.02 -34.90
CA MET A 1 7.72 32.21 -35.64
C MET A 1 9.08 32.36 -34.97
N LYS A 2 9.50 31.39 -34.17
CA LYS A 2 10.92 31.18 -33.79
C LYS A 2 11.09 29.68 -33.59
N THR A 3 11.71 29.07 -34.60
CA THR A 3 12.18 27.70 -34.62
C THR A 3 13.45 27.59 -33.80
N TYR A 4 13.50 26.66 -32.82
CA TYR A 4 14.74 26.21 -32.21
C TYR A 4 15.04 24.78 -32.63
N SER A 5 16.00 24.68 -33.53
CA SER A 5 16.73 23.48 -33.94
C SER A 5 17.76 23.16 -32.86
N TRP A 6 17.76 21.92 -32.32
CA TRP A 6 18.92 21.34 -31.64
C TRP A 6 19.28 20.02 -32.30
N LEU A 7 20.25 20.14 -33.15
CA LEU A 7 21.01 19.02 -33.73
C LEU A 7 22.28 18.76 -32.93
N ASN A 8 22.46 17.49 -32.57
CA ASN A 8 23.74 16.77 -32.72
C ASN A 8 24.89 17.13 -31.76
N GLN A 9 25.30 16.14 -30.99
CA GLN A 9 26.70 15.73 -30.94
C GLN A 9 26.85 14.29 -30.42
N ASN A 10 26.99 13.36 -31.40
CA ASN A 10 27.71 12.12 -31.22
C ASN A 10 29.22 12.41 -31.19
N ARG A 11 29.96 11.75 -30.31
CA ARG A 11 31.29 11.15 -30.48
C ARG A 11 32.06 11.20 -29.17
N PHE A 12 32.28 10.04 -28.58
CA PHE A 12 33.62 9.67 -28.07
C PHE A 12 33.77 8.16 -28.09
N LEU A 13 34.50 7.70 -29.09
CA LEU A 13 35.06 6.35 -29.22
C LEU A 13 36.45 6.32 -28.56
N SER A 14 36.77 5.11 -28.12
CA SER A 14 38.13 4.55 -27.97
C SER A 14 38.85 4.80 -26.63
N HIS A 15 39.08 3.77 -25.84
CA HIS A 15 40.34 3.03 -25.78
C HIS A 15 40.20 1.74 -24.97
N LEU A 16 40.22 0.63 -25.68
CA LEU A 16 40.55 -0.67 -25.12
C LEU A 16 42.00 -0.65 -24.60
N ARG A 17 42.21 -0.97 -23.34
CA ARG A 17 43.48 -1.55 -22.88
C ARG A 17 43.17 -2.80 -22.07
N THR A 18 43.38 -3.93 -22.72
CA THR A 18 43.48 -5.26 -22.12
C THR A 18 44.69 -5.30 -21.20
N SER A 19 44.46 -5.42 -19.92
CA SER A 19 45.46 -5.88 -18.93
C SER A 19 45.00 -7.20 -18.39
N PHE A 20 45.66 -8.27 -18.85
CA PHE A 20 45.57 -9.59 -18.23
C PHE A 20 46.33 -9.56 -16.89
N CYS A 21 45.61 -9.53 -15.78
CA CYS A 21 46.17 -9.91 -14.50
C CYS A 21 45.72 -11.35 -14.20
N ALA A 22 46.72 -12.26 -14.21
CA ALA A 22 46.55 -13.63 -13.78
C ALA A 22 46.30 -13.59 -12.24
N LEU A 23 45.06 -13.85 -11.82
CA LEU A 23 44.72 -13.98 -10.41
C LEU A 23 44.77 -15.45 -10.05
N THR A 24 45.78 -15.82 -9.28
CA THR A 24 45.92 -17.14 -8.65
C THR A 24 44.81 -17.30 -7.61
N ILE A 25 43.84 -18.16 -7.90
CA ILE A 25 42.74 -18.47 -6.97
C ILE A 25 43.27 -19.45 -5.92
N ILE A 26 43.60 -18.94 -4.76
CA ILE A 26 43.78 -19.77 -3.57
C ILE A 26 42.37 -20.17 -3.10
N GLY A 27 42.06 -21.47 -3.30
CA GLY A 27 40.77 -22.02 -2.89
C GLY A 27 40.68 -22.07 -1.35
N VAL A 28 39.99 -21.10 -0.77
CA VAL A 28 39.51 -21.16 0.61
C VAL A 28 38.17 -21.91 0.58
N PRO A 29 38.03 -23.04 1.30
CA PRO A 29 36.72 -23.69 1.38
C PRO A 29 35.76 -22.77 2.13
N PHE A 30 34.81 -22.19 1.38
CA PHE A 30 33.73 -21.40 1.94
C PHE A 30 32.74 -22.38 2.58
N VAL A 31 32.90 -22.63 3.89
CA VAL A 31 31.90 -23.34 4.68
C VAL A 31 30.72 -22.39 4.86
N LEU A 32 29.69 -22.59 4.07
CA LEU A 32 28.40 -21.92 4.27
C LEU A 32 27.85 -22.39 5.62
N PRO A 33 27.57 -21.49 6.56
CA PRO A 33 26.79 -21.86 7.73
C PRO A 33 25.39 -22.25 7.26
N SER A 34 25.08 -23.53 7.34
CA SER A 34 23.73 -24.07 7.19
C SER A 34 22.91 -23.65 8.41
N SER A 35 22.47 -22.40 8.44
CA SER A 35 21.51 -21.92 9.43
C SER A 35 20.08 -22.10 8.89
N ALA A 36 19.68 -23.34 8.70
CA ALA A 36 18.28 -23.69 8.75
C ALA A 36 17.85 -23.76 10.21
N ALA A 37 17.75 -22.61 10.86
CA ALA A 37 16.97 -22.49 12.08
C ALA A 37 15.49 -22.49 11.64
N ASN A 38 14.96 -23.67 11.36
CA ASN A 38 13.51 -23.90 11.45
C ASN A 38 13.17 -23.80 12.93
N GLY A 39 13.08 -22.58 13.45
CA GLY A 39 12.38 -22.36 14.71
C GLY A 39 10.96 -22.93 14.54
N PRO A 40 10.35 -23.49 15.60
CA PRO A 40 9.01 -24.03 15.51
C PRO A 40 8.11 -22.94 14.90
N GLU A 41 7.52 -23.28 13.74
CA GLU A 41 6.53 -22.42 13.09
C GLU A 41 5.44 -22.17 14.13
N ARG A 42 5.37 -20.94 14.63
CA ARG A 42 4.37 -20.58 15.65
C ARG A 42 3.00 -20.81 15.04
N ALA A 43 2.30 -21.81 15.55
CA ALA A 43 0.96 -22.10 15.10
C ALA A 43 0.10 -20.83 15.26
N ALA A 44 -0.54 -20.40 14.18
CA ALA A 44 -1.47 -19.29 14.25
C ALA A 44 -2.64 -19.66 15.17
N GLY A 45 -3.15 -18.70 15.94
CA GLY A 45 -4.39 -18.87 16.69
C GLY A 45 -5.58 -19.05 15.73
N PRO A 46 -6.76 -19.39 16.25
CA PRO A 46 -7.97 -19.36 15.42
C PRO A 46 -8.21 -17.93 14.92
N PRO A 47 -8.82 -17.76 13.71
CA PRO A 47 -9.21 -16.45 13.22
C PRO A 47 -10.16 -15.76 14.19
N GLU A 48 -9.87 -14.52 14.56
CA GLU A 48 -10.73 -13.66 15.35
C GLU A 48 -11.57 -12.78 14.42
N LEU A 49 -12.85 -12.60 14.71
CA LEU A 49 -13.73 -11.70 13.95
C LEU A 49 -13.30 -10.26 14.15
N ALA A 50 -13.37 -9.49 13.09
CA ALA A 50 -13.08 -8.06 13.09
C ALA A 50 -14.26 -7.28 12.51
N SER A 51 -14.63 -6.16 13.16
CA SER A 51 -15.63 -5.24 12.66
C SER A 51 -15.44 -3.85 13.25
N GLY A 52 -15.96 -2.84 12.55
CA GLY A 52 -15.90 -1.46 13.02
C GLY A 52 -16.21 -0.46 11.92
N GLN A 53 -15.75 0.76 12.13
CA GLN A 53 -15.93 1.89 11.23
C GLN A 53 -14.60 2.53 10.88
N PHE A 54 -14.54 3.20 9.74
CA PHE A 54 -13.39 4.00 9.31
C PHE A 54 -13.86 5.33 8.73
N PHE A 55 -12.99 6.34 8.88
CA PHE A 55 -13.27 7.74 8.56
C PHE A 55 -12.08 8.30 7.78
N PRO A 56 -11.97 8.06 6.46
CA PRO A 56 -10.85 8.51 5.67
C PRO A 56 -10.99 9.96 5.25
N CYS A 57 -9.85 10.62 5.21
CA CYS A 57 -9.62 11.94 4.66
C CYS A 57 -8.68 11.80 3.46
N PHE A 58 -9.10 12.24 2.30
CA PHE A 58 -8.35 12.16 1.06
C PHE A 58 -7.88 13.54 0.64
N ASN A 59 -6.59 13.66 0.35
CA ASN A 59 -6.00 14.88 -0.20
C ASN A 59 -5.29 14.55 -1.51
N TYR A 60 -5.54 15.33 -2.55
CA TYR A 60 -4.87 15.12 -3.83
C TYR A 60 -3.34 15.13 -3.67
N ALA A 61 -2.67 14.07 -4.10
CA ALA A 61 -1.20 14.02 -4.15
C ALA A 61 -0.62 14.78 -5.35
N GLY A 62 -1.48 15.16 -6.30
CA GLY A 62 -1.17 15.95 -7.48
C GLY A 62 -2.42 16.17 -8.31
N PRO A 63 -2.35 16.91 -9.42
CA PRO A 63 -3.50 17.14 -10.29
C PRO A 63 -3.96 15.83 -10.94
N PRO A 64 -5.29 15.60 -11.09
CA PRO A 64 -5.82 14.50 -11.87
C PRO A 64 -5.27 14.51 -13.30
N ARG A 65 -5.03 13.31 -13.86
CA ARG A 65 -4.46 13.14 -15.19
C ARG A 65 -5.41 12.40 -16.10
N GLN A 66 -5.69 12.97 -17.28
CA GLN A 66 -6.41 12.26 -18.33
C GLN A 66 -5.50 11.26 -19.04
N VAL A 67 -5.94 10.00 -19.14
CA VAL A 67 -5.25 8.92 -19.88
C VAL A 67 -6.29 8.19 -20.74
N GLY A 68 -6.31 8.51 -22.01
CA GLY A 68 -7.38 8.04 -22.90
C GLY A 68 -8.73 8.58 -22.44
N GLU A 69 -9.69 7.70 -22.23
CA GLU A 69 -11.04 8.04 -21.71
C GLU A 69 -11.11 8.00 -20.17
N ASN A 70 -10.05 7.60 -19.50
CA ASN A 70 -10.01 7.49 -18.04
C ASN A 70 -9.35 8.72 -17.39
N VAL A 71 -9.73 9.00 -16.15
CA VAL A 71 -9.04 9.97 -15.29
C VAL A 71 -8.33 9.22 -14.17
N ILE A 72 -7.04 9.46 -14.01
CA ILE A 72 -6.24 8.90 -12.92
C ILE A 72 -6.09 9.95 -11.84
N ILE A 73 -6.45 9.59 -10.62
CA ILE A 73 -6.36 10.44 -9.44
C ILE A 73 -5.48 9.71 -8.41
N THR A 74 -4.56 10.44 -7.79
CA THR A 74 -3.75 9.90 -6.68
C THR A 74 -4.02 10.71 -5.43
N PHE A 75 -4.28 10.03 -4.32
CA PHE A 75 -4.53 10.64 -3.04
C PHE A 75 -3.46 10.28 -2.01
N ASN A 76 -3.17 11.21 -1.13
CA ASN A 76 -2.68 10.94 0.20
C ASN A 76 -3.89 10.68 1.09
N VAL A 77 -3.89 9.55 1.78
CA VAL A 77 -5.01 9.13 2.63
C VAL A 77 -4.57 9.16 4.09
N SER A 78 -5.42 9.69 4.93
CA SER A 78 -5.28 9.58 6.39
C SER A 78 -6.65 9.34 7.00
N GLY A 79 -6.72 8.76 8.20
CA GLY A 79 -8.04 8.56 8.80
C GLY A 79 -7.99 7.88 10.16
N ALA A 80 -9.13 7.94 10.84
CA ALA A 80 -9.37 7.21 12.08
C ALA A 80 -10.08 5.89 11.79
N VAL A 81 -9.83 4.91 12.65
CA VAL A 81 -10.48 3.60 12.62
C VAL A 81 -10.94 3.26 14.03
N THR A 82 -12.14 2.72 14.16
CA THR A 82 -12.75 2.32 15.44
C THR A 82 -13.30 0.90 15.39
N GLY A 83 -13.54 0.29 16.53
CA GLY A 83 -13.99 -1.10 16.64
C GLY A 83 -12.85 -2.05 16.98
N THR A 84 -12.77 -3.20 16.28
CA THR A 84 -11.68 -4.17 16.47
C THR A 84 -10.31 -3.53 16.22
N PHE A 85 -10.20 -2.73 15.16
CA PHE A 85 -9.08 -1.83 14.93
C PHE A 85 -9.40 -0.49 15.58
N THR A 86 -8.54 0.00 16.46
CA THR A 86 -8.69 1.31 17.08
C THR A 86 -7.39 2.09 16.95
N GLY A 87 -7.43 3.21 16.21
CA GLY A 87 -6.23 4.00 15.92
C GLY A 87 -6.39 4.87 14.69
N SER A 88 -5.28 5.09 14.00
CA SER A 88 -5.21 5.91 12.80
C SER A 88 -4.50 5.20 11.65
N SER A 89 -4.70 5.68 10.44
CA SER A 89 -4.03 5.20 9.24
C SER A 89 -3.51 6.36 8.41
N VAL A 90 -2.39 6.12 7.69
CA VAL A 90 -1.85 7.04 6.70
C VAL A 90 -1.33 6.25 5.50
N GLY A 91 -1.47 6.79 4.31
CA GLY A 91 -0.99 6.09 3.11
C GLY A 91 -1.36 6.79 1.81
N THR A 92 -1.51 6.00 0.76
CA THR A 92 -1.82 6.50 -0.58
C THR A 92 -2.84 5.60 -1.27
N GLU A 93 -3.63 6.22 -2.16
CA GLU A 93 -4.60 5.54 -3.01
C GLU A 93 -4.48 6.08 -4.44
N LEU A 94 -4.70 5.21 -5.40
CA LEU A 94 -4.78 5.53 -6.82
C LEU A 94 -6.12 5.05 -7.36
N ASP A 95 -6.88 6.00 -7.92
CA ASP A 95 -8.16 5.78 -8.57
C ASP A 95 -8.03 5.88 -10.08
N VAL A 96 -8.67 4.97 -10.77
CA VAL A 96 -8.93 5.05 -12.20
C VAL A 96 -10.44 5.23 -12.37
N VAL A 97 -10.83 6.47 -12.64
CA VAL A 97 -12.23 6.81 -12.95
C VAL A 97 -12.47 6.57 -14.45
N HIS A 98 -13.34 5.64 -14.76
CA HIS A 98 -13.71 5.27 -16.12
C HIS A 98 -14.76 6.24 -16.67
N ARG A 99 -14.93 6.22 -18.00
CA ARG A 99 -15.88 7.12 -18.70
C ARG A 99 -17.34 6.96 -18.22
N ASP A 100 -17.73 5.79 -17.79
CA ASP A 100 -19.07 5.49 -17.28
C ASP A 100 -19.27 5.88 -15.80
N GLY A 101 -18.22 6.43 -15.17
CA GLY A 101 -18.20 6.80 -13.76
C GLY A 101 -17.88 5.65 -12.82
N SER A 102 -17.62 4.45 -13.31
CA SER A 102 -17.07 3.40 -12.46
C SER A 102 -15.63 3.74 -12.03
N ILE A 103 -15.26 3.31 -10.83
CA ILE A 103 -13.92 3.50 -10.27
C ILE A 103 -13.30 2.13 -10.03
N THR A 104 -12.04 1.99 -10.43
CA THR A 104 -11.17 0.92 -9.95
C THR A 104 -10.07 1.56 -9.12
N LEU A 105 -9.91 1.11 -7.90
CA LEU A 105 -8.94 1.71 -6.97
C LEU A 105 -8.02 0.69 -6.34
N HIS A 106 -6.84 1.14 -5.93
CA HIS A 106 -5.92 0.38 -5.09
C HIS A 106 -5.08 1.32 -4.25
N GLY A 107 -4.72 0.84 -3.08
CA GLY A 107 -3.94 1.65 -2.16
C GLY A 107 -3.17 0.83 -1.14
N SER A 108 -2.43 1.56 -0.33
CA SER A 108 -1.77 1.02 0.84
C SER A 108 -1.77 2.04 1.97
N ILE A 109 -2.07 1.58 3.17
CA ILE A 109 -2.06 2.40 4.38
C ILE A 109 -1.28 1.70 5.49
N LEU A 110 -0.54 2.47 6.26
CA LEU A 110 0.05 2.04 7.52
C LEU A 110 -0.94 2.37 8.63
N PHE A 111 -1.54 1.35 9.21
CA PHE A 111 -2.32 1.46 10.43
C PHE A 111 -1.39 1.56 11.63
N THR A 112 -1.71 2.45 12.58
CA THR A 112 -1.03 2.60 13.87
C THR A 112 -2.08 2.63 14.97
N GLY A 113 -2.01 1.69 15.90
CA GLY A 113 -3.02 1.60 16.95
C GLY A 113 -3.05 0.24 17.61
N SER A 114 -4.23 -0.23 17.96
CA SER A 114 -4.43 -1.56 18.56
C SER A 114 -5.48 -2.37 17.79
N ILE A 115 -5.28 -3.68 17.75
CA ILE A 115 -6.22 -4.69 17.26
C ILE A 115 -6.52 -5.63 18.41
N ASN A 116 -7.76 -5.63 18.92
CA ASN A 116 -8.16 -6.39 20.11
C ASN A 116 -7.22 -6.17 21.30
N GLY A 117 -6.81 -4.90 21.55
CA GLY A 117 -5.95 -4.51 22.65
C GLY A 117 -4.45 -4.76 22.46
N ARG A 118 -4.01 -5.37 21.34
CA ARG A 118 -2.60 -5.55 20.98
C ARG A 118 -2.13 -4.38 20.16
N SER A 119 -1.08 -3.69 20.58
CA SER A 119 -0.61 -2.43 20.00
C SER A 119 0.54 -2.61 19.03
N GLY A 120 0.56 -1.75 18.00
CA GLY A 120 1.62 -1.76 16.99
C GLY A 120 1.23 -1.06 15.71
N THR A 121 1.93 -1.41 14.63
CA THR A 121 1.56 -0.97 13.28
C THR A 121 1.23 -2.17 12.41
N LEU A 122 0.42 -1.98 11.37
CA LEU A 122 0.11 -3.01 10.39
C LEU A 122 0.02 -2.36 8.99
N LEU A 123 0.76 -2.89 8.03
CA LEU A 123 0.60 -2.48 6.64
C LEU A 123 -0.64 -3.16 6.06
N LEU A 124 -1.58 -2.36 5.58
CA LEU A 124 -2.78 -2.79 4.88
C LEU A 124 -2.67 -2.38 3.41
N THR A 125 -2.71 -3.35 2.51
CA THR A 125 -2.91 -3.10 1.07
C THR A 125 -4.36 -3.36 0.75
N TYR A 126 -4.93 -2.60 -0.18
CA TYR A 126 -6.32 -2.76 -0.56
C TYR A 126 -6.55 -2.49 -2.04
N GLU A 127 -7.62 -3.06 -2.53
CA GLU A 127 -8.18 -2.87 -3.85
C GLU A 127 -9.70 -2.73 -3.74
N GLY A 128 -10.32 -2.09 -4.71
CA GLY A 128 -11.75 -1.89 -4.68
C GLY A 128 -12.34 -1.43 -5.99
N ILE A 129 -13.65 -1.35 -5.97
CA ILE A 129 -14.47 -0.77 -7.02
C ILE A 129 -15.40 0.25 -6.41
N GLY A 130 -15.68 1.32 -7.15
CA GLY A 130 -16.56 2.38 -6.70
C GLY A 130 -17.37 2.98 -7.83
N ASN A 131 -18.15 4.00 -7.49
CA ASN A 131 -18.89 4.80 -8.46
C ASN A 131 -18.75 6.28 -8.13
N PHE A 132 -18.18 7.02 -9.05
CA PHE A 132 -17.89 8.45 -8.90
C PHE A 132 -19.13 9.30 -8.65
N PHE A 133 -20.28 8.92 -9.23
CA PHE A 133 -21.52 9.72 -9.10
C PHE A 133 -22.23 9.50 -7.77
N THR A 134 -22.12 8.32 -7.18
CA THR A 134 -22.72 8.01 -5.88
C THR A 134 -21.75 8.17 -4.74
N GLY A 135 -20.44 8.11 -5.00
CA GLY A 135 -19.40 8.10 -3.99
C GLY A 135 -19.34 6.80 -3.16
N HIS A 136 -20.03 5.75 -3.61
CA HIS A 136 -20.02 4.45 -2.94
C HIS A 136 -18.85 3.59 -3.41
N GLU A 137 -18.19 2.90 -2.47
CA GLU A 137 -17.05 2.03 -2.72
C GLU A 137 -17.17 0.72 -1.95
N ASN A 138 -16.69 -0.36 -2.59
CA ASN A 138 -16.51 -1.68 -1.99
C ASN A 138 -15.03 -2.04 -2.03
N LEU A 139 -14.45 -2.38 -0.88
CA LEU A 139 -13.03 -2.50 -0.68
C LEU A 139 -12.68 -3.87 -0.09
N ARG A 140 -11.49 -4.36 -0.42
CA ARG A 140 -10.89 -5.52 0.20
C ARG A 140 -9.49 -5.19 0.67
N PHE A 141 -9.23 -5.38 1.96
CA PHE A 141 -7.94 -5.14 2.58
C PHE A 141 -7.25 -6.45 2.96
N VAL A 142 -5.92 -6.47 2.80
CA VAL A 142 -5.05 -7.51 3.31
C VAL A 142 -3.99 -6.86 4.19
N GLY A 143 -3.96 -7.25 5.47
CA GLY A 143 -3.01 -6.76 6.46
C GLY A 143 -1.84 -7.72 6.67
N ARG A 144 -0.61 -7.20 6.60
CA ARG A 144 0.64 -7.93 6.82
C ARG A 144 1.72 -7.00 7.37
N GLN A 145 2.89 -7.54 7.69
CA GLN A 145 4.06 -6.77 8.13
C GLN A 145 3.79 -5.92 9.37
N GLY A 146 3.14 -6.53 10.36
CA GLY A 146 2.90 -5.90 11.64
C GLY A 146 4.18 -5.71 12.47
N THR A 147 4.15 -4.71 13.35
CA THR A 147 5.19 -4.44 14.35
C THR A 147 4.62 -4.42 15.76
N GLY A 148 5.49 -4.42 16.77
CA GLY A 148 5.03 -4.50 18.17
C GLY A 148 4.26 -5.78 18.45
N ASP A 149 3.15 -5.71 19.15
CA ASP A 149 2.29 -6.87 19.43
C ASP A 149 1.50 -7.35 18.21
N LEU A 150 1.57 -6.60 17.10
CA LEU A 150 0.99 -6.97 15.81
C LEU A 150 1.98 -7.69 14.90
N ALA A 151 3.20 -8.00 15.36
CA ALA A 151 4.17 -8.77 14.59
C ALA A 151 3.61 -10.16 14.23
N GLY A 152 3.63 -10.50 12.93
CA GLY A 152 3.08 -11.75 12.41
C GLY A 152 1.56 -11.78 12.28
N VAL A 153 0.87 -10.66 12.49
CA VAL A 153 -0.57 -10.54 12.24
C VAL A 153 -0.87 -10.64 10.75
N TYR A 154 -1.93 -11.36 10.42
CA TYR A 154 -2.56 -11.37 9.11
C TYR A 154 -4.02 -10.94 9.25
N ALA A 155 -4.46 -9.99 8.43
CA ALA A 155 -5.84 -9.52 8.38
C ALA A 155 -6.41 -9.70 6.96
N ASN A 156 -7.67 -10.11 6.86
CA ASN A 156 -8.45 -10.14 5.62
C ASN A 156 -9.80 -9.50 5.92
N ILE A 157 -10.00 -8.31 5.36
CA ILE A 157 -11.10 -7.41 5.71
C ILE A 157 -11.82 -7.01 4.43
N THR A 158 -13.14 -7.01 4.46
CA THR A 158 -14.00 -6.35 3.48
C THR A 158 -14.59 -5.10 4.08
N ALA A 159 -14.77 -4.07 3.28
CA ALA A 159 -15.32 -2.81 3.73
C ALA A 159 -16.18 -2.19 2.63
N GLU A 160 -17.13 -1.38 3.06
CA GLU A 160 -17.92 -0.52 2.20
C GLU A 160 -17.95 0.89 2.79
N GLY A 161 -17.97 1.90 1.93
CA GLY A 161 -17.96 3.29 2.35
C GLY A 161 -18.70 4.18 1.39
N ASP A 162 -19.13 5.30 1.92
CA ASP A 162 -19.83 6.36 1.17
C ASP A 162 -19.13 7.69 1.36
N ALA A 163 -18.98 8.43 0.27
CA ALA A 163 -18.50 9.80 0.33
C ALA A 163 -19.45 10.66 1.15
N VAL A 164 -18.90 11.53 1.98
CA VAL A 164 -19.62 12.50 2.79
C VAL A 164 -19.11 13.92 2.52
N ALA A 165 -19.75 14.93 3.11
CA ALA A 165 -19.24 16.29 3.02
C ALA A 165 -17.81 16.36 3.53
N PRO A 166 -16.87 17.01 2.78
CA PRO A 166 -15.47 17.09 3.19
C PRO A 166 -15.29 17.74 4.55
N GLU A 167 -14.54 17.10 5.42
CA GLU A 167 -14.12 17.68 6.69
C GLU A 167 -13.05 18.77 6.45
N PRO A 168 -12.88 19.72 7.40
CA PRO A 168 -11.83 20.71 7.31
C PRO A 168 -10.45 20.09 7.13
N GLY A 169 -9.74 20.48 6.06
CA GLY A 169 -8.42 19.96 5.73
C GLY A 169 -8.42 18.74 4.80
N CYS A 170 -9.58 18.25 4.39
CA CYS A 170 -9.72 17.17 3.43
C CYS A 170 -10.29 17.69 2.10
N ASN A 171 -9.77 17.18 0.97
CA ASN A 171 -10.40 17.43 -0.32
C ASN A 171 -11.66 16.57 -0.50
N LEU A 172 -11.64 15.33 0.01
CA LEU A 172 -12.78 14.43 0.08
C LEU A 172 -12.76 13.73 1.45
N SER A 173 -13.94 13.35 1.92
CA SER A 173 -14.11 12.53 3.13
C SER A 173 -15.12 11.42 2.88
N ALA A 174 -14.95 10.30 3.57
CA ALA A 174 -15.92 9.22 3.53
C ALA A 174 -16.17 8.66 4.94
N ILE A 175 -17.21 7.90 5.08
CA ILE A 175 -17.49 7.07 6.25
C ILE A 175 -17.80 5.66 5.76
N GLY A 176 -17.26 4.66 6.45
CA GLY A 176 -17.52 3.29 6.06
C GLY A 176 -17.50 2.33 7.23
N THR A 177 -17.91 1.10 6.93
CA THR A 177 -17.89 -0.03 7.84
C THR A 177 -16.98 -1.12 7.29
N TYR A 178 -16.43 -1.92 8.18
CA TYR A 178 -15.62 -3.06 7.79
C TYR A 178 -15.99 -4.31 8.60
N THR A 179 -15.79 -5.47 7.97
CA THR A 179 -15.90 -6.79 8.60
C THR A 179 -14.83 -7.71 8.07
N GLY A 180 -14.46 -8.73 8.82
CA GLY A 180 -13.50 -9.72 8.37
C GLY A 180 -12.87 -10.53 9.48
N HIS A 181 -11.63 -10.94 9.29
CA HIS A 181 -10.90 -11.79 10.22
C HIS A 181 -9.47 -11.33 10.40
N VAL A 182 -8.98 -11.51 11.61
CA VAL A 182 -7.58 -11.29 12.00
C VAL A 182 -7.02 -12.58 12.58
N LEU A 183 -5.82 -12.96 12.13
CA LEU A 183 -5.03 -14.06 12.67
C LEU A 183 -3.82 -13.49 13.39
N PHE A 184 -3.61 -13.91 14.61
CA PHE A 184 -2.41 -13.57 15.37
C PHE A 184 -1.44 -14.76 15.38
N ALA A 185 -0.17 -14.52 15.05
CA ALA A 185 0.88 -15.51 15.33
C ALA A 185 0.99 -15.70 16.84
N ARG A 186 1.11 -16.94 17.30
CA ARG A 186 1.32 -17.31 18.71
C ARG A 186 2.80 -17.29 19.06
#